data_ee9367ca1453625517e609cf8519ee88
#
_entry.id   ee9367ca1453625517e609cf8519ee88
#
_cell.length_a   1.000
_cell.length_b   1.000
_cell.length_c   1.000
_cell.angle_alpha   90.00
_cell.angle_beta   90.00
_cell.angle_gamma   90.00
#
_symmetry.space_group_name_H-M   'P 1'
#
loop_
_entity.id
_entity.type
_entity.pdbx_description
1 polymer ?
#
loop_
_entity_poly.entity_id
_entity_poly.type
_entity_poly.pdbx_seq_one_letter_code
_entity_poly.pdbx_strand_id
1 'polypeptide(L)'
;MKYCTRCVYPMRAVNTMFDREGVCSACRSAEEMSQVADDAFWTKRRELFERLIDGYRRSDGSDHDCIVPVSGGKDSYWQAYLMKQYGMNPLLVTYHGNNYLPEGQANLDRMRDVLGIDHVVFGPSVPTLRKLNRLGFTKMGDMNWHCHAGIKIVPLRIACKMNIPLMVWGEITWTVAGMFSADDYVEYNKRTVIEHDLRGFGWQDMVGGSEGLTPSDLTWLRFPSDE
;
A
#
# COMPACT_ATOMS: atom_id res chain seq x y z
N MET A 1 7.61 14.38 -27.09
CA MET A 1 7.47 13.27 -26.13
C MET A 1 6.79 12.13 -26.89
N LYS A 2 7.27 10.88 -26.73
CA LYS A 2 6.61 9.71 -27.35
C LYS A 2 5.58 9.15 -26.38
N TYR A 3 4.49 8.64 -26.92
CA TYR A 3 3.36 8.07 -26.18
C TYR A 3 3.06 6.66 -26.65
N CYS A 4 2.37 5.90 -25.83
CA CYS A 4 1.86 4.59 -26.22
C CYS A 4 0.93 4.73 -27.42
N THR A 5 1.10 3.85 -28.41
CA THR A 5 0.28 3.83 -29.63
C THR A 5 -1.17 3.41 -29.38
N ARG A 6 -1.47 2.76 -28.24
CA ARG A 6 -2.82 2.30 -27.89
C ARG A 6 -3.54 3.18 -26.86
N CYS A 7 -2.86 3.62 -25.77
CA CYS A 7 -3.54 4.31 -24.66
C CYS A 7 -2.99 5.70 -24.36
N VAL A 8 -2.10 6.23 -25.21
CA VAL A 8 -1.47 7.55 -25.07
C VAL A 8 -0.67 7.77 -23.78
N TYR A 9 -0.30 6.70 -23.06
CA TYR A 9 0.53 6.79 -21.87
C TYR A 9 1.94 7.29 -22.23
N PRO A 10 2.54 8.23 -21.50
CA PRO A 10 3.82 8.82 -21.88
C PRO A 10 4.98 7.84 -21.69
N MET A 11 5.89 7.78 -22.65
CA MET A 11 7.04 6.85 -22.65
C MET A 11 8.01 7.07 -21.48
N ARG A 12 7.96 8.22 -20.81
CA ARG A 12 8.78 8.53 -19.64
C ARG A 12 8.07 8.26 -18.30
N ALA A 13 6.90 7.65 -18.33
CA ALA A 13 6.22 7.28 -17.12
C ALA A 13 7.02 6.22 -16.34
N VAL A 14 7.05 6.35 -15.03
CA VAL A 14 7.79 5.46 -14.14
C VAL A 14 7.19 4.05 -14.22
N ASN A 15 8.06 3.05 -14.18
CA ASN A 15 7.69 1.62 -14.16
C ASN A 15 6.91 1.13 -15.40
N THR A 16 7.03 1.83 -16.53
CA THR A 16 6.37 1.43 -17.77
C THR A 16 7.39 1.13 -18.84
N MET A 17 7.32 -0.06 -19.42
CA MET A 17 8.13 -0.48 -20.54
C MET A 17 7.33 -0.38 -21.86
N PHE A 18 8.06 -0.17 -22.95
CA PHE A 18 7.48 -0.09 -24.29
C PHE A 18 8.13 -1.13 -25.20
N ASP A 19 7.33 -1.82 -25.98
CA ASP A 19 7.84 -2.73 -26.99
C ASP A 19 8.28 -2.01 -28.27
N ARG A 20 8.69 -2.79 -29.28
CA ARG A 20 9.15 -2.26 -30.58
C ARG A 20 8.06 -1.54 -31.38
N GLU A 21 6.80 -1.86 -31.12
CA GLU A 21 5.62 -1.28 -31.75
C GLU A 21 5.15 0.00 -31.02
N GLY A 22 5.78 0.35 -29.91
CA GLY A 22 5.44 1.49 -29.10
C GLY A 22 4.23 1.26 -28.19
N VAL A 23 3.88 0.01 -27.91
CA VAL A 23 2.82 -0.36 -26.96
C VAL A 23 3.39 -0.48 -25.55
N CYS A 24 2.74 0.13 -24.57
CA CYS A 24 3.19 0.09 -23.18
C CYS A 24 2.88 -1.24 -22.49
N SER A 25 3.65 -1.56 -21.46
CA SER A 25 3.47 -2.76 -20.63
C SER A 25 2.07 -2.87 -20.03
N ALA A 26 1.47 -1.75 -19.63
CA ALA A 26 0.11 -1.74 -19.09
C ALA A 26 -0.96 -2.21 -20.11
N CYS A 27 -0.82 -1.80 -21.39
CA CYS A 27 -1.72 -2.27 -22.45
C CYS A 27 -1.56 -3.77 -22.72
N ARG A 28 -0.33 -4.28 -22.67
CA ARG A 28 -0.07 -5.72 -22.83
C ARG A 28 -0.62 -6.54 -21.68
N SER A 29 -0.41 -6.08 -20.44
CA SER A 29 -0.97 -6.72 -19.26
C SER A 29 -2.51 -6.73 -19.27
N ALA A 30 -3.14 -5.64 -19.71
CA ALA A 30 -4.59 -5.57 -19.85
C ALA A 30 -5.12 -6.54 -20.94
N GLU A 31 -4.39 -6.70 -22.04
CA GLU A 31 -4.72 -7.67 -23.10
C GLU A 31 -4.58 -9.10 -22.61
N GLU A 32 -3.48 -9.43 -21.94
CA GLU A 32 -3.25 -10.73 -21.28
C GLU A 32 -4.39 -11.07 -20.31
N MET A 33 -4.72 -10.13 -19.41
CA MET A 33 -5.83 -10.30 -18.48
C MET A 33 -7.17 -10.55 -19.18
N SER A 34 -7.45 -9.87 -20.29
CA SER A 34 -8.69 -10.07 -21.03
C SER A 34 -8.81 -11.47 -21.67
N GLN A 35 -7.69 -12.14 -21.90
CA GLN A 35 -7.65 -13.48 -22.48
C GLN A 35 -7.76 -14.60 -21.43
N VAL A 36 -7.24 -14.36 -20.21
CA VAL A 36 -7.16 -15.40 -19.18
C VAL A 36 -8.21 -15.24 -18.07
N ALA A 37 -8.78 -14.06 -17.88
CA ALA A 37 -9.67 -13.74 -16.78
C ALA A 37 -11.14 -14.12 -17.06
N ASP A 38 -11.38 -15.40 -17.31
CA ASP A 38 -12.72 -15.98 -17.38
C ASP A 38 -13.30 -16.31 -15.98
N ASP A 39 -14.50 -16.85 -15.94
CA ASP A 39 -15.18 -17.22 -14.69
C ASP A 39 -14.41 -18.30 -13.91
N ALA A 40 -13.75 -19.22 -14.61
CA ALA A 40 -12.96 -20.28 -13.99
C ALA A 40 -11.70 -19.71 -13.32
N PHE A 41 -11.03 -18.77 -13.98
CA PHE A 41 -9.89 -18.04 -13.42
C PHE A 41 -10.28 -17.32 -12.12
N TRP A 42 -11.39 -16.57 -12.12
CA TRP A 42 -11.83 -15.84 -10.92
C TRP A 42 -12.33 -16.76 -9.82
N THR A 43 -12.96 -17.89 -10.15
CA THR A 43 -13.37 -18.91 -9.19
C THR A 43 -12.17 -19.50 -8.48
N LYS A 44 -11.14 -19.91 -9.24
CA LYS A 44 -9.89 -20.44 -8.69
C LYS A 44 -9.19 -19.41 -7.78
N ARG A 45 -9.15 -18.14 -8.17
CA ARG A 45 -8.57 -17.07 -7.35
C ARG A 45 -9.32 -16.85 -6.05
N ARG A 46 -10.64 -16.90 -6.09
CA ARG A 46 -11.48 -16.82 -4.89
C ARG A 46 -11.18 -17.98 -3.93
N GLU A 47 -11.15 -19.21 -4.41
CA GLU A 47 -10.84 -20.39 -3.60
C GLU A 47 -9.43 -20.32 -2.98
N LEU A 48 -8.44 -19.81 -3.71
CA LEU A 48 -7.10 -19.57 -3.19
C LEU A 48 -7.10 -18.55 -2.07
N PHE A 49 -7.82 -17.45 -2.27
CA PHE A 49 -7.97 -16.40 -1.26
C PHE A 49 -8.68 -16.92 0.01
N GLU A 50 -9.78 -17.64 -0.15
CA GLU A 50 -10.54 -18.22 0.96
C GLU A 50 -9.68 -19.20 1.78
N ARG A 51 -8.95 -20.08 1.12
CA ARG A 51 -7.99 -20.98 1.82
C ARG A 51 -6.90 -20.22 2.55
N LEU A 52 -6.40 -19.12 1.95
CA LEU A 52 -5.40 -18.28 2.59
C LEU A 52 -5.94 -17.68 3.90
N ILE A 53 -7.08 -17.00 3.84
CA ILE A 53 -7.65 -16.33 5.01
C ILE A 53 -8.08 -17.31 6.09
N ASP A 54 -8.60 -18.49 5.72
CA ASP A 54 -8.97 -19.54 6.67
C ASP A 54 -7.75 -20.04 7.45
N GLY A 55 -6.56 -20.09 6.82
CA GLY A 55 -5.31 -20.45 7.48
C GLY A 55 -4.85 -19.46 8.55
N TYR A 56 -5.34 -18.22 8.49
CA TYR A 56 -4.99 -17.16 9.44
C TYR A 56 -6.09 -16.80 10.43
N ARG A 57 -7.29 -17.36 10.24
CA ARG A 57 -8.40 -17.11 11.16
C ARG A 57 -8.12 -17.72 12.52
N ARG A 58 -8.16 -16.92 13.56
CA ARG A 58 -7.97 -17.37 14.94
C ARG A 58 -9.26 -17.97 15.48
N SER A 59 -9.20 -19.20 15.93
CA SER A 59 -10.38 -19.94 16.39
C SER A 59 -10.84 -19.55 17.79
N ASP A 60 -9.97 -18.92 18.58
CA ASP A 60 -10.25 -18.54 19.98
C ASP A 60 -10.77 -17.11 20.15
N GLY A 61 -10.78 -16.32 19.07
CA GLY A 61 -11.22 -14.92 19.10
C GLY A 61 -10.41 -13.99 20.00
N SER A 62 -9.21 -14.42 20.42
CA SER A 62 -8.40 -13.73 21.43
C SER A 62 -7.73 -12.46 20.92
N ASP A 63 -7.50 -12.38 19.60
CA ASP A 63 -6.78 -11.30 18.95
C ASP A 63 -7.29 -11.03 17.54
N HIS A 64 -6.76 -9.98 16.89
CA HIS A 64 -7.03 -9.69 15.49
C HIS A 64 -6.38 -10.71 14.55
N ASP A 65 -7.11 -11.16 13.53
CA ASP A 65 -6.63 -12.12 12.53
C ASP A 65 -5.75 -11.46 11.47
N CYS A 66 -6.09 -10.23 11.14
CA CYS A 66 -5.39 -9.49 10.09
C CYS A 66 -5.40 -7.98 10.33
N ILE A 67 -4.48 -7.29 9.65
CA ILE A 67 -4.49 -5.83 9.50
C ILE A 67 -5.05 -5.47 8.14
N VAL A 68 -5.94 -4.47 8.10
CA VAL A 68 -6.37 -3.81 6.87
C VAL A 68 -5.91 -2.35 6.93
N PRO A 69 -4.90 -1.96 6.14
CA PRO A 69 -4.51 -0.56 6.00
C PRO A 69 -5.63 0.22 5.31
N VAL A 70 -6.06 1.33 5.93
CA VAL A 70 -7.23 2.08 5.44
C VAL A 70 -6.95 3.58 5.33
N SER A 71 -7.59 4.21 4.35
CA SER A 71 -7.50 5.65 4.08
C SER A 71 -8.86 6.37 4.17
N GLY A 72 -9.95 5.65 4.47
CA GLY A 72 -11.31 6.20 4.39
C GLY A 72 -11.87 6.28 2.97
N GLY A 73 -11.09 5.86 1.96
CA GLY A 73 -11.54 5.75 0.56
C GLY A 73 -12.39 4.50 0.31
N LYS A 74 -13.10 4.48 -0.81
CA LYS A 74 -14.05 3.40 -1.17
C LYS A 74 -13.40 2.00 -1.20
N ASP A 75 -12.16 1.91 -1.67
CA ASP A 75 -11.48 0.62 -1.83
C ASP A 75 -11.08 0.03 -0.47
N SER A 76 -10.51 0.83 0.42
CA SER A 76 -10.17 0.41 1.77
C SER A 76 -11.43 0.09 2.61
N TYR A 77 -12.53 0.82 2.38
CA TYR A 77 -13.81 0.52 3.01
C TYR A 77 -14.33 -0.87 2.58
N TRP A 78 -14.28 -1.13 1.27
CA TRP A 78 -14.66 -2.42 0.69
C TRP A 78 -13.83 -3.58 1.24
N GLN A 79 -12.52 -3.41 1.35
CA GLN A 79 -11.63 -4.43 1.91
C GLN A 79 -11.96 -4.76 3.36
N ALA A 80 -12.12 -3.73 4.19
CA ALA A 80 -12.49 -3.90 5.60
C ALA A 80 -13.86 -4.62 5.73
N TYR A 81 -14.84 -4.22 4.91
CA TYR A 81 -16.13 -4.87 4.83
C TYR A 81 -16.01 -6.34 4.42
N LEU A 82 -15.25 -6.65 3.38
CA LEU A 82 -15.05 -8.03 2.92
C LEU A 82 -14.43 -8.90 4.00
N MET A 83 -13.42 -8.43 4.72
CA MET A 83 -12.80 -9.20 5.80
C MET A 83 -13.83 -9.56 6.88
N LYS A 84 -14.74 -8.64 7.22
CA LYS A 84 -15.86 -8.95 8.13
C LYS A 84 -16.82 -9.98 7.53
N GLN A 85 -17.15 -9.89 6.23
CA GLN A 85 -18.03 -10.85 5.57
C GLN A 85 -17.43 -12.26 5.54
N TYR A 86 -16.11 -12.36 5.42
CA TYR A 86 -15.40 -13.63 5.55
C TYR A 86 -15.21 -14.10 7.00
N GLY A 87 -15.79 -13.41 7.98
CA GLY A 87 -15.74 -13.78 9.39
C GLY A 87 -14.38 -13.59 10.04
N MET A 88 -13.53 -12.75 9.47
CA MET A 88 -12.27 -12.33 10.06
C MET A 88 -12.48 -11.25 11.14
N ASN A 89 -11.56 -11.15 12.08
CA ASN A 89 -11.46 -10.08 13.07
C ASN A 89 -10.33 -9.10 12.69
N PRO A 90 -10.56 -8.16 11.73
CA PRO A 90 -9.54 -7.24 11.27
C PRO A 90 -9.25 -6.14 12.29
N LEU A 91 -8.00 -5.62 12.26
CA LEU A 91 -7.61 -4.35 12.84
C LEU A 91 -7.39 -3.34 11.71
N LEU A 92 -8.10 -2.21 11.75
CA LEU A 92 -7.84 -1.12 10.82
C LEU A 92 -6.58 -0.36 11.25
N VAL A 93 -5.74 0.01 10.29
CA VAL A 93 -4.55 0.82 10.55
C VAL A 93 -4.47 1.95 9.54
N THR A 94 -4.33 3.18 10.02
CA THR A 94 -4.12 4.37 9.19
C THR A 94 -2.80 5.05 9.52
N TYR A 95 -2.00 5.30 8.50
CA TYR A 95 -1.00 6.36 8.55
C TYR A 95 -1.64 7.69 8.17
N HIS A 96 -1.70 8.63 9.09
CA HIS A 96 -2.32 9.92 8.87
C HIS A 96 -1.29 10.96 8.45
N GLY A 97 -1.20 11.22 7.14
CA GLY A 97 -0.25 12.20 6.56
C GLY A 97 -0.63 13.67 6.81
N ASN A 98 -1.64 13.92 7.63
CA ASN A 98 -2.16 15.24 7.99
C ASN A 98 -2.65 16.08 6.78
N ASN A 99 -3.18 15.40 5.78
CA ASN A 99 -3.65 15.96 4.50
C ASN A 99 -5.12 15.59 4.18
N TYR A 100 -5.88 15.15 5.18
CA TYR A 100 -7.30 14.83 5.01
C TYR A 100 -8.15 16.11 4.97
N LEU A 101 -9.13 16.12 4.07
CA LEU A 101 -10.25 17.04 4.14
C LEU A 101 -11.23 16.59 5.25
N PRO A 102 -12.08 17.49 5.76
CA PRO A 102 -13.08 17.15 6.79
C PRO A 102 -13.95 15.94 6.42
N GLU A 103 -14.36 15.85 5.15
CA GLU A 103 -15.16 14.72 4.64
C GLU A 103 -14.37 13.41 4.63
N GLY A 104 -13.09 13.46 4.27
CA GLY A 104 -12.20 12.30 4.29
C GLY A 104 -11.97 11.79 5.71
N GLN A 105 -11.78 12.70 6.67
CA GLN A 105 -11.67 12.37 8.08
C GLN A 105 -12.97 11.76 8.61
N ALA A 106 -14.11 12.35 8.30
CA ALA A 106 -15.42 11.82 8.69
C ALA A 106 -15.67 10.41 8.11
N ASN A 107 -15.26 10.16 6.87
CA ASN A 107 -15.35 8.81 6.27
C ASN A 107 -14.47 7.80 7.00
N LEU A 108 -13.25 8.20 7.36
CA LEU A 108 -12.33 7.35 8.11
C LEU A 108 -12.89 6.97 9.49
N ASP A 109 -13.42 7.97 10.23
CA ASP A 109 -14.03 7.76 11.54
C ASP A 109 -15.27 6.84 11.45
N ARG A 110 -16.11 7.04 10.43
CA ARG A 110 -17.29 6.20 10.19
C ARG A 110 -16.98 4.74 9.88
N MET A 111 -15.82 4.43 9.30
CA MET A 111 -15.45 3.03 9.05
C MET A 111 -15.46 2.21 10.34
N ARG A 112 -14.84 2.73 11.39
CA ARG A 112 -14.81 2.10 12.72
C ARG A 112 -16.22 1.88 13.26
N ASP A 113 -17.03 2.94 13.20
CA ASP A 113 -18.36 2.93 13.84
C ASP A 113 -19.34 2.04 13.08
N VAL A 114 -19.36 2.13 11.74
CA VAL A 114 -20.30 1.36 10.89
C VAL A 114 -19.92 -0.12 10.80
N LEU A 115 -18.63 -0.42 10.72
CA LEU A 115 -18.16 -1.80 10.58
C LEU A 115 -17.93 -2.49 11.94
N GLY A 116 -17.93 -1.75 13.06
CA GLY A 116 -17.63 -2.27 14.38
C GLY A 116 -16.24 -2.89 14.44
N ILE A 117 -15.22 -2.19 13.94
CA ILE A 117 -13.84 -2.67 13.86
C ILE A 117 -12.92 -1.71 14.61
N ASP A 118 -11.99 -2.25 15.38
CA ASP A 118 -10.97 -1.46 16.06
C ASP A 118 -10.05 -0.76 15.07
N HIS A 119 -9.60 0.46 15.40
CA HIS A 119 -8.82 1.29 14.50
C HIS A 119 -7.65 1.98 15.20
N VAL A 120 -6.47 1.75 14.70
CA VAL A 120 -5.24 2.45 15.09
C VAL A 120 -4.91 3.52 14.06
N VAL A 121 -4.86 4.78 14.50
CA VAL A 121 -4.45 5.92 13.66
C VAL A 121 -3.12 6.46 14.16
N PHE A 122 -2.11 6.43 13.29
CA PHE A 122 -0.79 6.98 13.58
C PHE A 122 -0.57 8.27 12.78
N GLY A 123 -0.37 9.37 13.48
CA GLY A 123 -0.05 10.68 12.88
C GLY A 123 1.32 11.18 13.35
N PRO A 124 2.30 11.34 12.45
CA PRO A 124 3.57 11.97 12.81
C PRO A 124 3.40 13.45 13.14
N SER A 125 4.39 14.03 13.81
CA SER A 125 4.38 15.46 14.11
C SER A 125 4.35 16.31 12.83
N VAL A 126 3.53 17.35 12.80
CA VAL A 126 3.41 18.25 11.64
C VAL A 126 4.74 18.92 11.27
N PRO A 127 5.58 19.38 12.23
CA PRO A 127 6.90 19.90 11.90
C PRO A 127 7.78 18.89 11.14
N THR A 128 7.80 17.62 11.57
CA THR A 128 8.54 16.54 10.88
C THR A 128 8.00 16.32 9.46
N LEU A 129 6.68 16.27 9.29
CA LEU A 129 6.06 16.12 7.98
C LEU A 129 6.43 17.26 7.01
N ARG A 130 6.42 18.50 7.48
CA ARG A 130 6.82 19.66 6.67
C ARG A 130 8.27 19.57 6.20
N LYS A 131 9.17 19.11 7.06
CA LYS A 131 10.57 18.87 6.71
C LYS A 131 10.69 17.75 5.68
N LEU A 132 10.00 16.63 5.88
CA LEU A 132 9.97 15.52 4.94
C LEU A 132 9.40 15.91 3.57
N ASN A 133 8.35 16.75 3.53
CA ASN A 133 7.80 17.26 2.27
C ASN A 133 8.86 18.06 1.48
N ARG A 134 9.59 18.94 2.15
CA ARG A 134 10.66 19.72 1.49
C ARG A 134 11.82 18.83 1.01
N LEU A 135 12.25 17.90 1.86
CA LEU A 135 13.31 16.95 1.49
C LEU A 135 12.88 16.05 0.33
N GLY A 136 11.68 15.49 0.38
CA GLY A 136 11.13 14.65 -0.68
C GLY A 136 11.04 15.42 -2.01
N PHE A 137 10.54 16.66 -1.97
CA PHE A 137 10.47 17.49 -3.15
C PHE A 137 11.86 17.81 -3.72
N THR A 138 12.82 18.23 -2.89
CA THR A 138 14.15 18.65 -3.35
C THR A 138 15.02 17.48 -3.80
N LYS A 139 14.91 16.31 -3.16
CA LYS A 139 15.73 15.14 -3.49
C LYS A 139 15.21 14.32 -4.67
N MET A 140 13.87 14.21 -4.81
CA MET A 140 13.28 13.29 -5.76
C MET A 140 12.04 13.81 -6.50
N GLY A 141 11.69 15.08 -6.31
CA GLY A 141 10.50 15.69 -6.93
C GLY A 141 9.18 15.19 -6.38
N ASP A 142 9.17 14.55 -5.20
CA ASP A 142 7.99 13.96 -4.58
C ASP A 142 7.82 14.41 -3.15
N MET A 143 6.98 15.42 -2.94
CA MET A 143 6.65 15.91 -1.60
C MET A 143 5.87 14.89 -0.75
N ASN A 144 5.25 13.89 -1.37
CA ASN A 144 4.44 12.87 -0.68
C ASN A 144 5.22 11.59 -0.34
N TRP A 145 6.53 11.58 -0.55
CA TRP A 145 7.36 10.39 -0.26
C TRP A 145 7.08 9.80 1.14
N HIS A 146 6.96 10.65 2.17
CA HIS A 146 6.66 10.18 3.52
C HIS A 146 5.29 9.47 3.64
N CYS A 147 4.31 9.84 2.80
CA CYS A 147 3.02 9.16 2.77
C CYS A 147 3.20 7.74 2.21
N HIS A 148 3.92 7.59 1.09
CA HIS A 148 4.22 6.28 0.51
C HIS A 148 4.97 5.39 1.50
N ALA A 149 5.96 5.94 2.21
CA ALA A 149 6.68 5.21 3.24
C ALA A 149 5.80 4.86 4.44
N GLY A 150 5.05 5.82 4.96
CA GLY A 150 4.22 5.65 6.16
C GLY A 150 3.11 4.64 5.98
N ILE A 151 2.39 4.68 4.86
CA ILE A 151 1.29 3.72 4.58
C ILE A 151 1.79 2.28 4.43
N LYS A 152 3.06 2.06 4.08
CA LYS A 152 3.67 0.73 3.96
C LYS A 152 4.29 0.26 5.29
N ILE A 153 5.04 1.13 5.96
CA ILE A 153 5.87 0.75 7.10
C ILE A 153 5.06 0.74 8.41
N VAL A 154 4.16 1.72 8.63
CA VAL A 154 3.43 1.81 9.90
C VAL A 154 2.51 0.61 10.14
N PRO A 155 1.68 0.15 9.18
CA PRO A 155 0.88 -1.05 9.39
C PRO A 155 1.75 -2.30 9.64
N LEU A 156 2.87 -2.43 8.93
CA LEU A 156 3.82 -3.53 9.12
C LEU A 156 4.40 -3.54 10.54
N ARG A 157 4.78 -2.37 11.06
CA ARG A 157 5.28 -2.23 12.45
C ARG A 157 4.24 -2.63 13.48
N ILE A 158 2.98 -2.23 13.25
CA ILE A 158 1.86 -2.60 14.13
C ILE A 158 1.62 -4.10 14.05
N ALA A 159 1.62 -4.69 12.86
CA ALA A 159 1.50 -6.13 12.64
C ALA A 159 2.54 -6.91 13.47
N CYS A 160 3.81 -6.53 13.36
CA CYS A 160 4.89 -7.17 14.10
C CYS A 160 4.74 -6.99 15.62
N LYS A 161 4.42 -5.78 16.09
CA LYS A 161 4.27 -5.49 17.53
C LYS A 161 3.10 -6.21 18.18
N MET A 162 2.00 -6.38 17.44
CA MET A 162 0.79 -7.06 17.91
C MET A 162 0.74 -8.53 17.52
N ASN A 163 1.80 -9.04 16.90
CA ASN A 163 1.87 -10.42 16.41
C ASN A 163 0.68 -10.81 15.52
N ILE A 164 0.25 -9.90 14.63
CA ILE A 164 -0.80 -10.16 13.66
C ILE A 164 -0.14 -10.61 12.35
N PRO A 165 -0.33 -11.86 11.91
CA PRO A 165 0.49 -12.46 10.85
C PRO A 165 0.04 -12.09 9.43
N LEU A 166 -1.18 -11.57 9.24
CA LEU A 166 -1.74 -11.28 7.93
C LEU A 166 -2.01 -9.79 7.74
N MET A 167 -1.60 -9.25 6.60
CA MET A 167 -1.99 -7.91 6.17
C MET A 167 -2.74 -7.99 4.83
N VAL A 168 -3.96 -7.45 4.78
CA VAL A 168 -4.78 -7.42 3.57
C VAL A 168 -4.65 -6.04 2.94
N TRP A 169 -4.01 -5.99 1.79
CA TRP A 169 -3.69 -4.77 1.07
C TRP A 169 -4.38 -4.70 -0.28
N GLY A 170 -4.90 -3.58 -0.69
CA GLY A 170 -5.69 -3.42 -1.91
C GLY A 170 -5.03 -2.66 -3.05
N GLU A 171 -3.77 -2.35 -2.94
CA GLU A 171 -3.02 -1.65 -3.99
C GLU A 171 -2.33 -2.65 -4.93
N ILE A 172 -2.65 -2.60 -6.22
CA ILE A 172 -2.07 -3.48 -7.27
C ILE A 172 -1.46 -2.65 -8.40
N THR A 173 -0.80 -1.56 -8.07
CA THR A 173 -0.24 -0.62 -9.05
C THR A 173 0.74 -1.27 -10.01
N TRP A 174 1.48 -2.27 -9.58
CA TRP A 174 2.51 -2.93 -10.41
C TRP A 174 1.92 -3.79 -11.52
N THR A 175 0.87 -4.54 -11.21
CA THR A 175 0.14 -5.34 -12.23
C THR A 175 -0.54 -4.42 -13.23
N VAL A 176 -1.17 -3.33 -12.77
CA VAL A 176 -1.80 -2.34 -13.64
C VAL A 176 -0.80 -1.64 -14.54
N ALA A 177 0.42 -1.36 -14.05
CA ALA A 177 1.51 -0.82 -14.87
C ALA A 177 2.15 -1.85 -15.81
N GLY A 178 1.79 -3.13 -15.69
CA GLY A 178 2.34 -4.21 -16.50
C GLY A 178 3.80 -4.55 -16.14
N MET A 179 4.18 -4.36 -14.88
CA MET A 179 5.49 -4.79 -14.38
C MET A 179 5.54 -6.30 -14.12
N PHE A 180 4.40 -6.89 -13.84
CA PHE A 180 4.22 -8.32 -13.61
C PHE A 180 3.04 -8.83 -14.43
N SER A 181 3.09 -10.08 -14.83
CA SER A 181 1.95 -10.71 -15.48
C SER A 181 0.81 -10.97 -14.49
N ALA A 182 -0.37 -11.27 -15.02
CA ALA A 182 -1.55 -11.57 -14.22
C ALA A 182 -1.38 -12.78 -13.28
N ASP A 183 -0.53 -13.73 -13.67
CA ASP A 183 -0.26 -14.97 -12.95
C ASP A 183 0.97 -14.89 -12.03
N ASP A 184 1.75 -13.81 -12.09
CA ASP A 184 2.94 -13.65 -11.27
C ASP A 184 2.59 -13.56 -9.78
N TYR A 185 3.29 -14.38 -9.01
CA TYR A 185 3.26 -14.29 -7.56
C TYR A 185 4.37 -13.34 -7.13
N VAL A 186 4.01 -12.14 -6.76
CA VAL A 186 4.98 -11.12 -6.36
C VAL A 186 5.25 -11.22 -4.86
N GLU A 187 6.47 -11.57 -4.49
CA GLU A 187 6.90 -11.50 -3.11
C GLU A 187 7.04 -10.04 -2.67
N TYR A 188 6.21 -9.64 -1.71
CA TYR A 188 6.22 -8.29 -1.15
C TYR A 188 7.16 -8.24 0.05
N ASN A 189 8.36 -7.73 -0.16
CA ASN A 189 9.38 -7.63 0.88
C ASN A 189 9.94 -6.20 0.99
N LYS A 190 10.82 -5.97 1.97
CA LYS A 190 11.47 -4.66 2.20
C LYS A 190 12.12 -4.09 0.95
N ARG A 191 12.83 -4.94 0.18
CA ARG A 191 13.51 -4.51 -1.04
C ARG A 191 12.51 -4.01 -2.08
N THR A 192 11.43 -4.74 -2.28
CA THR A 192 10.36 -4.37 -3.21
C THR A 192 9.72 -3.02 -2.84
N VAL A 193 9.46 -2.81 -1.54
CA VAL A 193 8.94 -1.52 -1.05
C VAL A 193 9.92 -0.39 -1.33
N ILE A 194 11.20 -0.56 -1.00
CA ILE A 194 12.22 0.47 -1.21
C ILE A 194 12.37 0.81 -2.70
N GLU A 195 12.50 -0.20 -3.56
CA GLU A 195 12.77 0.01 -4.98
C GLU A 195 11.56 0.59 -5.73
N HIS A 196 10.36 0.11 -5.45
CA HIS A 196 9.17 0.46 -6.23
C HIS A 196 8.29 1.54 -5.60
N ASP A 197 8.05 1.46 -4.29
CA ASP A 197 7.19 2.44 -3.61
C ASP A 197 7.98 3.67 -3.14
N LEU A 198 9.23 3.47 -2.69
CA LEU A 198 10.06 4.52 -2.09
C LEU A 198 11.14 5.07 -3.02
N ARG A 199 11.15 4.66 -4.29
CA ARG A 199 12.06 5.16 -5.34
C ARG A 199 13.54 4.97 -4.99
N GLY A 200 13.89 3.92 -4.26
CA GLY A 200 15.24 3.63 -3.82
C GLY A 200 15.70 4.39 -2.57
N PHE A 201 14.85 5.23 -1.96
CA PHE A 201 15.20 6.00 -0.77
C PHE A 201 14.67 5.31 0.51
N GLY A 202 15.49 5.33 1.55
CA GLY A 202 15.12 4.89 2.89
C GLY A 202 15.01 6.06 3.88
N TRP A 203 14.66 5.77 5.12
CA TRP A 203 14.61 6.78 6.19
C TRP A 203 15.98 7.41 6.45
N GLN A 204 17.08 6.67 6.24
CA GLN A 204 18.45 7.13 6.41
C GLN A 204 18.78 8.32 5.51
N ASP A 205 18.24 8.31 4.28
CA ASP A 205 18.43 9.37 3.30
C ASP A 205 17.78 10.70 3.69
N MET A 206 16.86 10.65 4.66
CA MET A 206 16.15 11.81 5.19
C MET A 206 16.80 12.40 6.46
N VAL A 207 17.80 11.72 7.02
CA VAL A 207 18.52 12.18 8.21
C VAL A 207 19.50 13.30 7.86
N GLY A 208 19.58 14.29 8.74
CA GLY A 208 20.50 15.43 8.59
C GLY A 208 20.06 16.40 7.48
N GLY A 209 21.03 16.83 6.68
CA GLY A 209 20.79 17.76 5.57
C GLY A 209 20.31 19.14 6.03
N SER A 210 19.70 19.89 5.11
CA SER A 210 19.22 21.27 5.36
C SER A 210 18.08 21.35 6.39
N GLU A 211 17.34 20.24 6.60
CA GLU A 211 16.19 20.21 7.50
C GLU A 211 16.53 19.72 8.91
N GLY A 212 17.73 19.16 9.13
CA GLY A 212 18.24 18.74 10.43
C GLY A 212 17.37 17.65 11.11
N LEU A 213 16.77 16.74 10.33
CA LEU A 213 16.03 15.60 10.88
C LEU A 213 16.99 14.62 11.55
N THR A 214 16.61 14.12 12.71
CA THR A 214 17.36 13.13 13.47
C THR A 214 16.80 11.72 13.26
N PRO A 215 17.57 10.66 13.55
CA PRO A 215 17.04 9.30 13.57
C PRO A 215 15.83 9.12 14.51
N SER A 216 15.74 9.90 15.56
CA SER A 216 14.62 9.90 16.51
C SER A 216 13.33 10.43 15.90
N ASP A 217 13.42 11.41 15.00
CA ASP A 217 12.25 11.97 14.31
C ASP A 217 11.62 10.98 13.34
N LEU A 218 12.38 9.97 12.92
CA LEU A 218 12.04 9.03 11.84
C LEU A 218 11.89 7.57 12.30
N THR A 219 11.73 7.33 13.60
CA THR A 219 11.59 5.96 14.15
C THR A 219 10.46 5.17 13.51
N TRP A 220 9.37 5.83 13.18
CA TRP A 220 8.19 5.23 12.56
C TRP A 220 8.39 4.83 11.08
N LEU A 221 9.46 5.32 10.43
CA LEU A 221 9.86 4.96 9.06
C LEU A 221 10.89 3.82 9.00
N ARG A 222 11.29 3.26 10.14
CA ARG A 222 12.19 2.12 10.18
C ARG A 222 11.41 0.84 9.95
N PHE A 223 11.93 -0.02 9.09
CA PHE A 223 11.38 -1.37 8.97
C PHE A 223 11.62 -2.15 10.27
N PRO A 224 10.73 -3.09 10.64
CA PRO A 224 10.94 -3.94 11.83
C PRO A 224 12.25 -4.69 11.84
N SER A 225 12.77 -5.05 10.66
CA SER A 225 14.08 -5.71 10.51
C SER A 225 15.29 -4.79 10.76
N ASP A 226 15.08 -3.50 10.95
CA ASP A 226 16.14 -2.52 11.20
C ASP A 226 16.29 -2.23 12.72
N GLU A 227 15.45 -2.83 13.55
CA GLU A 227 15.45 -2.76 15.02
C GLU A 227 16.04 -4.04 15.65
#